data_510cce7cb2d615cfe07204c7a7b9dc5b
#
_entry.id   510cce7cb2d615cfe07204c7a7b9dc5b
#
_cell.length_a   1.000
_cell.length_b   1.000
_cell.length_c   1.000
_cell.angle_alpha   90.00
_cell.angle_beta   90.00
_cell.angle_gamma   90.00
#
_symmetry.space_group_name_H-M   'P 1'
#
loop_
_entity.id
_entity.type
_entity.pdbx_description
1 polymer ?
#
loop_
_entity_poly.entity_id
_entity_poly.type
_entity_poly.pdbx_seq_one_letter_code
_entity_poly.pdbx_strand_id
1 'polypeptide(L)'
;NIFSTEFIIETCDGARERRYRQVFKNNMGEKCEPVVTKCKKSDNWTCITFKPDLSKFNMTHLEDDTVALMCKRVYDAAGNIGKNTKVFLNGDRLKIKGFSDYVDLYLEGRENAPKIMEKVNDRWEVCVTISDTGNFQQVSFVNGICTMKGGTHVNQVADEVAGKLLEKIKKKEKSCKNLKAAHIKNHLWVFVNALIENPAFDSQTKETLNTRASNFGSKYESSDKVIKQMMNSGIVEQILSWASFKQSKEMKKSDGKKATRLTGIPKLDDANDAGGRNSEHCTLILTEGDSAKALAVSGLSVVGRDRYGVFPLRGKLLNVRDASHDQIMNNAEINHI
;
A
#
# COMPACT_ATOMS: atom_id res chain seq x y z
N ASN A 1 -11.20 33.92 6.79
CA ASN A 1 -11.51 35.37 6.87
C ASN A 1 -10.31 36.22 7.25
N ILE A 2 -9.51 35.87 8.30
CA ILE A 2 -8.33 36.65 8.74
C ILE A 2 -7.20 36.75 7.71
N PHE A 3 -7.19 35.91 6.72
CA PHE A 3 -6.23 35.92 5.60
C PHE A 3 -6.89 36.36 4.29
N SER A 4 -7.89 37.24 4.38
CA SER A 4 -8.64 37.76 3.24
C SER A 4 -8.65 39.26 3.19
N THR A 5 -8.40 39.83 2.03
CA THR A 5 -8.58 41.26 1.79
C THR A 5 -10.08 41.64 1.84
N GLU A 6 -10.95 40.72 1.43
CA GLU A 6 -12.41 40.80 1.53
C GLU A 6 -12.99 39.43 1.87
N PHE A 7 -13.89 39.39 2.84
CA PHE A 7 -14.66 38.21 3.23
C PHE A 7 -16.12 38.56 3.37
N ILE A 8 -17.01 37.83 2.71
CA ILE A 8 -18.46 38.07 2.72
C ILE A 8 -19.15 36.80 3.20
N ILE A 9 -20.02 36.91 4.17
CA ILE A 9 -20.96 35.90 4.57
C ILE A 9 -22.38 36.29 4.20
N GLU A 10 -23.09 35.40 3.53
CA GLU A 10 -24.51 35.54 3.23
C GLU A 10 -25.22 34.25 3.64
N THR A 11 -26.36 34.40 4.30
CA THR A 11 -27.20 33.24 4.65
C THR A 11 -28.67 33.60 4.55
N CYS A 12 -29.48 32.64 4.15
CA CYS A 12 -30.90 32.73 4.06
C CYS A 12 -31.56 31.72 4.97
N ASP A 13 -32.44 32.17 5.86
CA ASP A 13 -33.27 31.33 6.73
C ASP A 13 -34.73 31.52 6.33
N GLY A 14 -35.28 30.57 5.55
CA GLY A 14 -36.64 30.58 5.07
C GLY A 14 -37.66 30.49 6.19
N ALA A 15 -37.36 29.78 7.28
CA ALA A 15 -38.26 29.67 8.41
C ALA A 15 -38.50 31.02 9.10
N ARG A 16 -37.46 31.87 9.14
CA ARG A 16 -37.55 33.24 9.68
C ARG A 16 -37.80 34.28 8.61
N GLU A 17 -37.82 33.91 7.35
CA GLU A 17 -37.94 34.79 6.17
C GLU A 17 -36.91 35.94 6.19
N ARG A 18 -35.68 35.66 6.58
CA ARG A 18 -34.59 36.61 6.72
C ARG A 18 -33.37 36.20 5.93
N ARG A 19 -32.81 37.13 5.16
CA ARG A 19 -31.50 37.02 4.53
C ARG A 19 -30.55 37.95 5.28
N TYR A 20 -29.42 37.43 5.67
CA TYR A 20 -28.33 38.16 6.30
C TYR A 20 -27.16 38.26 5.32
N ARG A 21 -26.51 39.46 5.27
CA ARG A 21 -25.25 39.65 4.55
C ARG A 21 -24.35 40.55 5.35
N GLN A 22 -23.07 40.17 5.53
CA GLN A 22 -22.06 41.00 6.17
C GLN A 22 -20.75 40.92 5.43
N VAL A 23 -20.05 42.05 5.31
CA VAL A 23 -18.74 42.18 4.65
C VAL A 23 -17.70 42.51 5.69
N PHE A 24 -16.57 41.85 5.59
CA PHE A 24 -15.36 42.09 6.38
C PHE A 24 -14.23 42.41 5.41
N LYS A 25 -13.37 43.35 5.76
CA LYS A 25 -12.25 43.79 4.93
C LYS A 25 -10.95 43.83 5.72
N ASN A 26 -9.83 43.98 5.00
CA ASN A 26 -8.51 44.19 5.61
C ASN A 26 -8.16 43.16 6.69
N ASN A 27 -8.24 41.85 6.35
CA ASN A 27 -7.93 40.77 7.29
C ASN A 27 -8.75 40.82 8.59
N MET A 28 -10.04 41.15 8.50
CA MET A 28 -10.98 41.39 9.61
C MET A 28 -10.73 42.67 10.40
N GLY A 29 -9.83 43.54 9.95
CA GLY A 29 -9.58 44.84 10.58
C GLY A 29 -10.75 45.83 10.42
N GLU A 30 -11.58 45.63 9.40
CA GLU A 30 -12.78 46.42 9.15
C GLU A 30 -14.00 45.48 9.09
N LYS A 31 -15.00 45.79 9.89
CA LYS A 31 -16.28 45.08 9.95
C LYS A 31 -17.39 46.01 9.53
N CYS A 32 -17.94 45.78 8.33
CA CYS A 32 -19.08 46.55 7.85
C CYS A 32 -20.36 46.17 8.61
N GLU A 33 -21.32 47.10 8.67
CA GLU A 33 -22.62 46.84 9.26
C GLU A 33 -23.36 45.71 8.53
N PRO A 34 -24.01 44.79 9.27
CA PRO A 34 -24.78 43.71 8.67
C PRO A 34 -26.05 44.25 8.01
N VAL A 35 -26.38 43.69 6.85
CA VAL A 35 -27.62 43.98 6.14
C VAL A 35 -28.57 42.80 6.30
N VAL A 36 -29.74 43.06 6.87
CA VAL A 36 -30.80 42.08 7.01
C VAL A 36 -31.99 42.44 6.13
N THR A 37 -32.37 41.53 5.23
CA THR A 37 -33.49 41.74 4.30
C THR A 37 -34.50 40.58 4.40
N LYS A 38 -35.65 40.69 3.77
CA LYS A 38 -36.61 39.60 3.67
C LYS A 38 -36.18 38.59 2.62
N CYS A 39 -36.50 37.32 2.80
CA CYS A 39 -36.37 36.27 1.80
C CYS A 39 -37.64 35.40 1.75
N LYS A 40 -37.71 34.47 0.79
CA LYS A 40 -38.83 33.53 0.65
C LYS A 40 -38.72 32.37 1.67
N LYS A 41 -39.85 31.84 2.07
CA LYS A 41 -39.91 30.64 2.94
C LYS A 41 -39.12 29.41 2.40
N SER A 42 -39.01 29.32 1.07
CA SER A 42 -38.28 28.23 0.39
C SER A 42 -36.76 28.38 0.41
N ASP A 43 -36.27 29.57 0.78
CA ASP A 43 -34.86 29.91 0.60
C ASP A 43 -34.06 29.56 1.86
N ASN A 44 -33.28 28.48 1.75
CA ASN A 44 -32.35 28.03 2.79
C ASN A 44 -30.99 27.75 2.17
N TRP A 45 -30.05 28.68 2.38
CA TRP A 45 -28.70 28.55 1.84
C TRP A 45 -27.69 29.40 2.62
N THR A 46 -26.42 29.05 2.48
CA THR A 46 -25.29 29.85 2.96
C THR A 46 -24.29 30.01 1.81
N CYS A 47 -23.79 31.23 1.65
CA CYS A 47 -22.75 31.56 0.67
C CYS A 47 -21.58 32.23 1.40
N ILE A 48 -20.37 31.75 1.13
CA ILE A 48 -19.12 32.36 1.60
C ILE A 48 -18.33 32.79 0.37
N THR A 49 -17.98 34.08 0.35
CA THR A 49 -17.10 34.64 -0.67
C THR A 49 -15.87 35.21 -0.01
N PHE A 50 -14.69 34.99 -0.53
CA PHE A 50 -13.47 35.58 -0.01
C PHE A 50 -12.43 35.81 -1.10
N LYS A 51 -11.63 36.87 -0.89
CA LYS A 51 -10.44 37.18 -1.68
C LYS A 51 -9.22 36.95 -0.79
N PRO A 52 -8.41 35.93 -1.02
CA PRO A 52 -7.24 35.66 -0.18
C PRO A 52 -6.23 36.81 -0.26
N ASP A 53 -5.65 37.16 0.89
CA ASP A 53 -4.52 38.08 0.94
C ASP A 53 -3.24 37.29 0.64
N LEU A 54 -2.91 37.21 -0.63
CA LEU A 54 -1.80 36.39 -1.12
C LEU A 54 -0.43 36.85 -0.57
N SER A 55 -0.33 38.14 -0.21
CA SER A 55 0.89 38.69 0.38
C SER A 55 1.26 38.04 1.71
N LYS A 56 0.28 37.53 2.48
CA LYS A 56 0.46 36.84 3.74
C LYS A 56 1.10 35.43 3.54
N PHE A 57 1.09 34.94 2.31
CA PHE A 57 1.63 33.65 1.91
C PHE A 57 2.85 33.77 0.99
N ASN A 58 3.41 34.98 0.83
CA ASN A 58 4.47 35.31 -0.12
C ASN A 58 4.11 34.93 -1.57
N MET A 59 2.83 35.02 -1.93
CA MET A 59 2.29 34.71 -3.25
C MET A 59 1.83 35.99 -3.94
N THR A 60 1.95 36.06 -5.28
CA THR A 60 1.43 37.12 -6.13
C THR A 60 0.15 36.75 -6.85
N HIS A 61 -0.07 35.45 -7.06
CA HIS A 61 -1.26 34.88 -7.70
C HIS A 61 -1.51 33.48 -7.12
N LEU A 62 -2.70 32.92 -7.36
CA LEU A 62 -2.97 31.51 -7.06
C LEU A 62 -2.26 30.63 -8.08
N GLU A 63 -1.29 29.86 -7.63
CA GLU A 63 -0.55 28.91 -8.45
C GLU A 63 -1.46 27.75 -8.89
N ASP A 64 -1.15 27.14 -10.04
CA ASP A 64 -1.96 26.07 -10.62
C ASP A 64 -2.15 24.88 -9.68
N ASP A 65 -1.12 24.49 -8.93
CA ASP A 65 -1.21 23.42 -7.93
C ASP A 65 -2.16 23.77 -6.78
N THR A 66 -2.20 25.04 -6.37
CA THR A 66 -3.13 25.52 -5.34
C THR A 66 -4.57 25.44 -5.84
N VAL A 67 -4.80 25.86 -7.09
CA VAL A 67 -6.12 25.78 -7.73
C VAL A 67 -6.52 24.31 -7.92
N ALA A 68 -5.62 23.46 -8.38
CA ALA A 68 -5.85 22.03 -8.52
C ALA A 68 -6.22 21.36 -7.18
N LEU A 69 -5.54 21.74 -6.09
CA LEU A 69 -5.89 21.26 -4.74
C LEU A 69 -7.28 21.71 -4.30
N MET A 70 -7.66 22.95 -4.58
CA MET A 70 -9.02 23.47 -4.30
C MET A 70 -10.06 22.69 -5.08
N CYS A 71 -9.83 22.46 -6.38
CA CYS A 71 -10.70 21.64 -7.23
C CYS A 71 -10.81 20.21 -6.67
N LYS A 72 -9.67 19.59 -6.32
CA LYS A 72 -9.64 18.24 -5.73
C LYS A 72 -10.53 18.15 -4.47
N ARG A 73 -10.53 19.16 -3.60
CA ARG A 73 -11.40 19.18 -2.40
C ARG A 73 -12.89 19.15 -2.74
N VAL A 74 -13.29 19.73 -3.86
CA VAL A 74 -14.68 19.67 -4.34
C VAL A 74 -15.03 18.27 -4.85
N TYR A 75 -14.10 17.62 -5.57
CA TYR A 75 -14.23 16.20 -5.97
C TYR A 75 -14.28 15.28 -4.74
N ASP A 76 -13.41 15.52 -3.75
CA ASP A 76 -13.40 14.77 -2.47
C ASP A 76 -14.78 14.86 -1.79
N ALA A 77 -15.36 16.04 -1.71
CA ALA A 77 -16.70 16.24 -1.16
C ALA A 77 -17.75 15.45 -1.95
N ALA A 78 -17.72 15.52 -3.28
CA ALA A 78 -18.66 14.79 -4.13
C ALA A 78 -18.61 13.25 -3.90
N GLY A 79 -17.42 12.70 -3.68
CA GLY A 79 -17.22 11.28 -3.40
C GLY A 79 -17.78 10.83 -2.05
N ASN A 80 -17.86 11.72 -1.06
CA ASN A 80 -18.20 11.37 0.32
C ASN A 80 -19.64 11.68 0.74
N ILE A 81 -20.30 12.64 0.09
CA ILE A 81 -21.62 13.16 0.55
C ILE A 81 -22.77 12.20 0.20
N GLY A 82 -22.59 11.33 -0.80
CA GLY A 82 -23.62 10.39 -1.25
C GLY A 82 -24.63 10.98 -2.25
N LYS A 83 -25.57 10.16 -2.67
CA LYS A 83 -26.42 10.38 -3.88
C LYS A 83 -27.40 11.58 -3.78
N ASN A 84 -27.76 11.98 -2.57
CA ASN A 84 -28.82 12.96 -2.35
C ASN A 84 -28.34 14.41 -2.47
N THR A 85 -27.04 14.65 -2.51
CA THR A 85 -26.45 15.99 -2.60
C THR A 85 -25.78 16.16 -3.96
N LYS A 86 -26.06 17.27 -4.61
CA LYS A 86 -25.44 17.63 -5.89
C LYS A 86 -24.27 18.57 -5.62
N VAL A 87 -23.14 18.29 -6.19
CA VAL A 87 -21.92 19.09 -6.07
C VAL A 87 -21.62 19.76 -7.41
N PHE A 88 -21.25 21.02 -7.36
CA PHE A 88 -20.90 21.82 -8.54
C PHE A 88 -19.51 22.42 -8.36
N LEU A 89 -18.75 22.47 -9.44
CA LEU A 89 -17.46 23.14 -9.52
C LEU A 89 -17.49 24.13 -10.68
N ASN A 90 -17.24 25.39 -10.38
CA ASN A 90 -17.28 26.49 -11.36
C ASN A 90 -18.59 26.58 -12.17
N GLY A 91 -19.72 26.21 -11.57
CA GLY A 91 -21.03 26.19 -12.21
C GLY A 91 -21.42 24.86 -12.84
N ASP A 92 -20.46 23.98 -13.10
CA ASP A 92 -20.71 22.67 -13.70
C ASP A 92 -20.97 21.61 -12.64
N ARG A 93 -22.02 20.81 -12.86
CA ARG A 93 -22.36 19.71 -11.96
C ARG A 93 -21.38 18.53 -12.13
N LEU A 94 -20.76 18.10 -11.03
CA LEU A 94 -19.95 16.90 -11.03
C LEU A 94 -20.84 15.66 -11.16
N LYS A 95 -20.41 14.72 -12.04
CA LYS A 95 -21.14 13.47 -12.33
C LYS A 95 -20.78 12.35 -11.33
N ILE A 96 -20.36 12.69 -10.12
CA ILE A 96 -20.00 11.74 -9.06
C ILE A 96 -21.23 11.54 -8.18
N LYS A 97 -21.70 10.31 -8.07
CA LYS A 97 -22.89 9.94 -7.28
C LYS A 97 -22.55 9.36 -5.90
N GLY A 98 -21.28 9.11 -5.64
CA GLY A 98 -20.82 8.55 -4.38
C GLY A 98 -19.40 8.00 -4.46
N PHE A 99 -19.00 7.26 -3.43
CA PHE A 99 -17.64 6.80 -3.25
C PHE A 99 -17.14 5.87 -4.37
N SER A 100 -18.03 5.01 -4.89
CA SER A 100 -17.68 4.13 -6.01
C SER A 100 -17.24 4.92 -7.26
N ASP A 101 -18.03 5.95 -7.65
CA ASP A 101 -17.70 6.78 -8.83
C ASP A 101 -16.40 7.60 -8.57
N TYR A 102 -16.17 8.00 -7.32
CA TYR A 102 -14.94 8.67 -6.93
C TYR A 102 -13.71 7.77 -7.08
N VAL A 103 -13.82 6.49 -6.69
CA VAL A 103 -12.76 5.50 -6.91
C VAL A 103 -12.45 5.32 -8.40
N ASP A 104 -13.48 5.38 -9.28
CA ASP A 104 -13.29 5.24 -10.73
C ASP A 104 -12.38 6.32 -11.31
N LEU A 105 -12.35 7.53 -10.73
CA LEU A 105 -11.43 8.60 -11.16
C LEU A 105 -9.95 8.20 -11.01
N TYR A 106 -9.62 7.38 -10.02
CA TYR A 106 -8.26 6.87 -9.82
C TYR A 106 -7.94 5.64 -10.66
N LEU A 107 -8.98 4.93 -11.10
CA LEU A 107 -8.86 3.72 -11.91
C LEU A 107 -9.04 4.00 -13.41
N GLU A 108 -9.19 5.25 -13.82
CA GLU A 108 -9.27 5.64 -15.23
C GLU A 108 -8.00 5.17 -15.97
N GLY A 109 -8.21 4.51 -17.14
CA GLY A 109 -7.12 3.86 -17.88
C GLY A 109 -6.68 2.50 -17.34
N ARG A 110 -7.32 1.98 -16.29
CA ARG A 110 -7.03 0.69 -15.62
C ARG A 110 -8.25 -0.23 -15.64
N GLU A 111 -8.87 -0.40 -16.80
CA GLU A 111 -10.13 -1.13 -16.96
C GLU A 111 -10.06 -2.60 -16.48
N ASN A 112 -8.87 -3.20 -16.49
CA ASN A 112 -8.62 -4.56 -16.02
C ASN A 112 -8.27 -4.65 -14.52
N ALA A 113 -8.13 -3.52 -13.81
CA ALA A 113 -7.85 -3.56 -12.39
C ALA A 113 -9.09 -4.01 -11.60
N PRO A 114 -8.97 -4.98 -10.69
CA PRO A 114 -10.09 -5.42 -9.90
C PRO A 114 -10.56 -4.31 -8.96
N LYS A 115 -11.82 -3.91 -9.09
CA LYS A 115 -12.47 -2.95 -8.20
C LYS A 115 -13.41 -3.70 -7.25
N ILE A 116 -12.96 -3.95 -6.04
CA ILE A 116 -13.71 -4.73 -5.06
C ILE A 116 -14.24 -3.78 -4.00
N MET A 117 -15.53 -3.46 -4.13
CA MET A 117 -16.23 -2.54 -3.23
C MET A 117 -16.90 -3.30 -2.08
N GLU A 118 -16.82 -2.73 -0.89
CA GLU A 118 -17.54 -3.21 0.28
C GLU A 118 -18.13 -2.04 1.08
N LYS A 119 -19.42 -2.08 1.34
CA LYS A 119 -20.08 -1.26 2.33
C LYS A 119 -20.48 -2.16 3.49
N VAL A 120 -19.69 -2.15 4.56
CA VAL A 120 -19.90 -3.01 5.75
C VAL A 120 -21.10 -2.54 6.55
N ASN A 121 -21.21 -1.23 6.71
CA ASN A 121 -22.30 -0.54 7.41
C ASN A 121 -22.35 0.91 6.95
N ASP A 122 -23.15 1.76 7.58
CA ASP A 122 -23.26 3.16 7.20
C ASP A 122 -22.01 4.01 7.57
N ARG A 123 -21.08 3.44 8.34
CA ARG A 123 -19.85 4.11 8.77
C ARG A 123 -18.59 3.69 8.01
N TRP A 124 -18.66 2.58 7.23
CA TRP A 124 -17.51 2.06 6.51
C TRP A 124 -17.84 1.71 5.07
N GLU A 125 -17.22 2.39 4.16
CA GLU A 125 -17.23 2.08 2.74
C GLU A 125 -15.80 1.96 2.24
N VAL A 126 -15.44 0.81 1.68
CA VAL A 126 -14.06 0.45 1.35
C VAL A 126 -14.02 -0.07 -0.09
N CYS A 127 -12.96 0.29 -0.80
CA CYS A 127 -12.59 -0.39 -2.04
C CYS A 127 -11.17 -0.93 -1.91
N VAL A 128 -10.96 -2.11 -2.45
CA VAL A 128 -9.63 -2.72 -2.56
C VAL A 128 -9.34 -3.05 -4.02
N THR A 129 -8.17 -2.66 -4.46
CA THR A 129 -7.63 -2.97 -5.78
C THR A 129 -6.13 -3.30 -5.67
N ILE A 130 -5.50 -3.53 -6.81
CA ILE A 130 -4.07 -3.84 -6.90
C ILE A 130 -3.25 -2.54 -6.98
N SER A 131 -2.15 -2.49 -6.25
CA SER A 131 -1.12 -1.47 -6.41
C SER A 131 -0.15 -1.86 -7.52
N ASP A 132 -0.01 -1.02 -8.55
CA ASP A 132 0.94 -1.25 -9.65
C ASP A 132 2.37 -0.90 -9.27
N THR A 133 2.56 -0.11 -8.22
CA THR A 133 3.89 0.35 -7.81
C THR A 133 4.65 -0.69 -6.98
N GLY A 134 3.99 -1.80 -6.61
CA GLY A 134 4.54 -2.78 -5.68
C GLY A 134 4.70 -2.27 -4.25
N ASN A 135 4.15 -1.09 -3.94
CA ASN A 135 4.08 -0.49 -2.63
C ASN A 135 2.63 -0.27 -2.23
N PHE A 136 2.37 -0.29 -0.93
CA PHE A 136 1.07 0.01 -0.39
C PHE A 136 0.61 1.42 -0.78
N GLN A 137 -0.60 1.54 -1.31
CA GLN A 137 -1.23 2.81 -1.67
C GLN A 137 -2.56 2.95 -0.92
N GLN A 138 -2.94 4.19 -0.65
CA GLN A 138 -4.21 4.48 -0.01
C GLN A 138 -4.79 5.82 -0.46
N VAL A 139 -6.11 5.90 -0.47
CA VAL A 139 -6.89 7.14 -0.51
C VAL A 139 -7.93 7.02 0.57
N SER A 140 -7.94 7.94 1.53
CA SER A 140 -8.80 7.76 2.69
C SER A 140 -9.45 9.04 3.18
N PHE A 141 -10.60 8.85 3.82
CA PHE A 141 -11.43 9.90 4.37
C PHE A 141 -11.90 9.53 5.77
N VAL A 142 -11.94 10.53 6.63
CA VAL A 142 -12.55 10.46 7.95
C VAL A 142 -13.56 11.60 8.07
N ASN A 143 -14.83 11.27 8.27
CA ASN A 143 -15.92 12.25 8.38
C ASN A 143 -15.95 13.25 7.22
N GLY A 144 -15.70 12.77 5.99
CA GLY A 144 -15.66 13.57 4.77
C GLY A 144 -14.36 14.35 4.54
N ILE A 145 -13.37 14.24 5.43
CA ILE A 145 -12.07 14.90 5.31
C ILE A 145 -11.05 13.94 4.74
N CYS A 146 -10.34 14.35 3.68
CA CYS A 146 -9.28 13.56 3.07
C CYS A 146 -8.07 13.46 4.01
N THR A 147 -7.72 12.24 4.40
CA THR A 147 -6.54 11.93 5.20
C THR A 147 -5.39 11.51 4.28
N MET A 148 -4.67 12.49 3.74
CA MET A 148 -3.66 12.25 2.68
C MET A 148 -2.54 11.30 3.13
N LYS A 149 -2.18 11.32 4.41
CA LYS A 149 -1.16 10.44 4.99
C LYS A 149 -1.77 9.18 5.64
N GLY A 150 -3.09 8.98 5.52
CA GLY A 150 -3.79 7.82 6.06
C GLY A 150 -4.00 7.88 7.56
N GLY A 151 -3.65 6.82 8.27
CA GLY A 151 -3.78 6.72 9.71
C GLY A 151 -4.31 5.36 10.17
N THR A 152 -4.75 5.31 11.41
CA THR A 152 -5.17 4.07 12.09
C THR A 152 -6.35 3.36 11.41
N HIS A 153 -7.28 4.09 10.79
CA HIS A 153 -8.42 3.54 10.05
C HIS A 153 -7.97 2.79 8.78
N VAL A 154 -6.99 3.33 8.06
CA VAL A 154 -6.40 2.67 6.89
C VAL A 154 -5.65 1.41 7.30
N ASN A 155 -4.87 1.49 8.39
CA ASN A 155 -4.14 0.33 8.91
C ASN A 155 -5.10 -0.78 9.33
N GLN A 156 -6.22 -0.45 10.00
CA GLN A 156 -7.21 -1.45 10.38
C GLN A 156 -7.78 -2.19 9.17
N VAL A 157 -8.15 -1.47 8.10
CA VAL A 157 -8.67 -2.07 6.87
C VAL A 157 -7.60 -2.94 6.20
N ALA A 158 -6.40 -2.39 6.01
CA ALA A 158 -5.34 -3.09 5.30
C ALA A 158 -4.84 -4.33 6.05
N ASP A 159 -4.71 -4.27 7.38
CA ASP A 159 -4.25 -5.38 8.19
C ASP A 159 -5.32 -6.48 8.29
N GLU A 160 -6.60 -6.12 8.41
CA GLU A 160 -7.73 -7.05 8.39
C GLU A 160 -7.81 -7.81 7.05
N VAL A 161 -7.78 -7.08 5.93
CA VAL A 161 -7.82 -7.67 4.59
C VAL A 161 -6.60 -8.55 4.34
N ALA A 162 -5.39 -8.05 4.64
CA ALA A 162 -4.16 -8.80 4.43
C ALA A 162 -4.09 -10.06 5.31
N GLY A 163 -4.59 -9.99 6.55
CA GLY A 163 -4.65 -11.11 7.47
C GLY A 163 -5.57 -12.24 6.95
N LYS A 164 -6.79 -11.88 6.57
CA LYS A 164 -7.76 -12.86 6.02
C LYS A 164 -7.32 -13.45 4.69
N LEU A 165 -6.74 -12.65 3.80
CA LEU A 165 -6.15 -13.16 2.56
C LEU A 165 -5.02 -14.14 2.84
N LEU A 166 -4.11 -13.79 3.76
CA LEU A 166 -3.00 -14.68 4.15
C LEU A 166 -3.48 -16.04 4.63
N GLU A 167 -4.51 -16.08 5.48
CA GLU A 167 -5.10 -17.34 5.95
C GLU A 167 -5.68 -18.18 4.80
N LYS A 168 -6.44 -17.55 3.89
CA LYS A 168 -7.01 -18.24 2.73
C LYS A 168 -5.94 -18.74 1.76
N ILE A 169 -4.90 -17.92 1.49
CA ILE A 169 -3.77 -18.29 0.61
C ILE A 169 -3.01 -19.48 1.20
N LYS A 170 -2.65 -19.43 2.49
CA LYS A 170 -1.94 -20.53 3.15
C LYS A 170 -2.73 -21.83 3.20
N LYS A 171 -4.06 -21.77 3.25
CA LYS A 171 -4.92 -22.97 3.17
C LYS A 171 -4.94 -23.56 1.76
N LYS A 172 -4.91 -22.71 0.72
CA LYS A 172 -4.95 -23.13 -0.69
C LYS A 172 -3.56 -23.57 -1.20
N GLU A 173 -2.51 -22.81 -0.84
CA GLU A 173 -1.15 -22.98 -1.36
C GLU A 173 -0.16 -23.26 -0.23
N LYS A 174 0.14 -24.55 -0.03
CA LYS A 174 1.08 -25.00 1.03
C LYS A 174 2.52 -24.55 0.81
N SER A 175 2.89 -24.19 -0.42
CA SER A 175 4.21 -23.65 -0.80
C SER A 175 4.50 -22.25 -0.24
N CYS A 176 3.47 -21.49 0.14
CA CYS A 176 3.61 -20.10 0.56
C CYS A 176 3.80 -19.91 2.08
N LYS A 177 4.53 -20.84 2.75
CA LYS A 177 4.76 -20.79 4.20
C LYS A 177 5.41 -19.48 4.68
N ASN A 178 6.32 -18.92 3.88
CA ASN A 178 7.08 -17.69 4.19
C ASN A 178 6.33 -16.39 3.85
N LEU A 179 5.13 -16.48 3.26
CA LEU A 179 4.32 -15.31 2.97
C LEU A 179 3.83 -14.68 4.28
N LYS A 180 4.03 -13.35 4.43
CA LYS A 180 3.59 -12.54 5.59
C LYS A 180 2.50 -11.57 5.15
N ALA A 181 1.65 -11.14 6.09
CA ALA A 181 0.62 -10.14 5.82
C ALA A 181 1.19 -8.83 5.24
N ALA A 182 2.37 -8.41 5.69
CA ALA A 182 3.06 -7.23 5.15
C ALA A 182 3.37 -7.35 3.64
N HIS A 183 3.71 -8.54 3.16
CA HIS A 183 3.94 -8.76 1.73
C HIS A 183 2.65 -8.59 0.93
N ILE A 184 1.53 -9.07 1.45
CA ILE A 184 0.21 -8.89 0.82
C ILE A 184 -0.17 -7.41 0.83
N LYS A 185 -0.01 -6.74 1.97
CA LYS A 185 -0.34 -5.32 2.14
C LYS A 185 0.34 -4.45 1.09
N ASN A 186 1.62 -4.70 0.77
CA ASN A 186 2.37 -3.94 -0.23
C ASN A 186 1.77 -4.01 -1.65
N HIS A 187 0.98 -5.03 -1.97
CA HIS A 187 0.32 -5.16 -3.26
C HIS A 187 -1.11 -4.59 -3.28
N LEU A 188 -1.57 -4.03 -2.16
CA LEU A 188 -2.90 -3.46 -2.07
C LEU A 188 -2.88 -1.95 -2.29
N TRP A 189 -3.89 -1.48 -3.00
CA TRP A 189 -4.32 -0.09 -3.00
C TRP A 189 -5.70 -0.04 -2.39
N VAL A 190 -5.84 0.64 -1.26
CA VAL A 190 -7.09 0.70 -0.52
C VAL A 190 -7.68 2.10 -0.54
N PHE A 191 -8.98 2.17 -0.73
CA PHE A 191 -9.78 3.37 -0.61
C PHE A 191 -10.70 3.21 0.59
N VAL A 192 -10.67 4.15 1.51
CA VAL A 192 -11.41 4.04 2.78
C VAL A 192 -12.21 5.31 3.01
N ASN A 193 -13.52 5.18 3.13
CA ASN A 193 -14.40 6.24 3.62
C ASN A 193 -14.99 5.80 4.96
N ALA A 194 -14.58 6.47 6.05
CA ALA A 194 -14.92 6.08 7.41
C ALA A 194 -15.58 7.22 8.20
N LEU A 195 -16.62 6.88 8.95
CA LEU A 195 -17.20 7.77 9.96
C LEU A 195 -16.70 7.33 11.34
N ILE A 196 -15.87 8.16 11.96
CA ILE A 196 -15.19 7.89 13.22
C ILE A 196 -15.72 8.82 14.30
N GLU A 197 -15.99 8.28 15.48
CA GLU A 197 -16.42 9.08 16.63
C GLU A 197 -15.23 9.83 17.23
N ASN A 198 -15.44 11.13 17.50
CA ASN A 198 -14.43 11.98 18.14
C ASN A 198 -13.01 11.80 17.57
N PRO A 199 -12.80 11.97 16.25
CA PRO A 199 -11.51 11.71 15.63
C PRO A 199 -10.44 12.69 16.11
N ALA A 200 -9.27 12.16 16.47
CA ALA A 200 -8.07 12.92 16.78
C ALA A 200 -7.07 12.79 15.62
N PHE A 201 -6.50 13.89 15.20
CA PHE A 201 -5.54 13.98 14.11
C PHE A 201 -4.17 14.48 14.61
N ASP A 202 -3.13 14.28 13.82
CA ASP A 202 -1.77 14.76 14.09
C ASP A 202 -1.64 16.29 14.01
N SER A 203 -2.50 16.94 13.23
CA SER A 203 -2.40 18.37 12.93
C SER A 203 -3.76 18.96 12.57
N GLN A 204 -3.83 20.31 12.47
CA GLN A 204 -5.02 21.03 12.02
C GLN A 204 -5.39 20.74 10.55
N THR A 205 -4.43 20.34 9.73
CA THR A 205 -4.69 19.93 8.34
C THR A 205 -5.36 18.56 8.22
N LYS A 206 -5.38 17.79 9.34
CA LYS A 206 -6.08 16.49 9.49
C LYS A 206 -5.63 15.45 8.48
N GLU A 207 -4.33 15.41 8.22
CA GLU A 207 -3.76 14.52 7.22
C GLU A 207 -3.62 13.07 7.71
N THR A 208 -3.48 12.88 9.02
CA THR A 208 -3.30 11.54 9.64
C THR A 208 -4.26 11.34 10.80
N LEU A 209 -5.05 10.28 10.77
CA LEU A 209 -5.88 9.89 11.92
C LEU A 209 -5.06 9.15 12.96
N ASN A 210 -5.08 9.64 14.22
CA ASN A 210 -4.37 9.05 15.36
C ASN A 210 -5.28 8.33 16.36
N THR A 211 -6.61 8.45 16.23
CA THR A 211 -7.58 7.76 17.10
C THR A 211 -7.32 6.26 17.11
N ARG A 212 -7.29 5.63 18.28
CA ARG A 212 -7.14 4.18 18.40
C ARG A 212 -8.37 3.46 17.82
N ALA A 213 -8.16 2.32 17.16
CA ALA A 213 -9.24 1.55 16.54
C ALA A 213 -10.36 1.15 17.50
N SER A 214 -10.07 0.92 18.78
CA SER A 214 -11.05 0.66 19.84
C SER A 214 -12.04 1.81 20.07
N ASN A 215 -11.68 3.03 19.68
CA ASN A 215 -12.44 4.26 19.94
C ASN A 215 -13.15 4.79 18.68
N PHE A 216 -13.23 4.02 17.60
CA PHE A 216 -13.89 4.45 16.37
C PHE A 216 -15.41 4.53 16.46
N GLY A 217 -16.00 3.93 17.49
CA GLY A 217 -17.46 3.77 17.62
C GLY A 217 -18.04 2.71 16.68
N SER A 218 -17.22 2.13 15.80
CA SER A 218 -17.58 1.03 14.90
C SER A 218 -16.30 0.31 14.45
N LYS A 219 -16.44 -0.95 13.99
CA LYS A 219 -15.33 -1.76 13.51
C LYS A 219 -15.51 -2.12 12.04
N TYR A 220 -14.42 -2.07 11.28
CA TYR A 220 -14.38 -2.67 9.95
C TYR A 220 -14.06 -4.16 10.09
N GLU A 221 -14.90 -4.99 9.51
CA GLU A 221 -14.68 -6.43 9.38
C GLU A 221 -15.04 -6.83 7.95
N SER A 222 -14.04 -7.25 7.19
CA SER A 222 -14.26 -7.67 5.80
C SER A 222 -15.12 -8.94 5.73
N SER A 223 -16.09 -8.95 4.82
CA SER A 223 -16.95 -10.12 4.62
C SER A 223 -16.21 -11.24 3.89
N ASP A 224 -16.61 -12.48 4.13
CA ASP A 224 -16.09 -13.65 3.39
C ASP A 224 -16.35 -13.54 1.87
N LYS A 225 -17.44 -12.85 1.47
CA LYS A 225 -17.75 -12.58 0.07
C LYS A 225 -16.65 -11.75 -0.59
N VAL A 226 -16.22 -10.66 0.04
CA VAL A 226 -15.17 -9.75 -0.47
C VAL A 226 -13.83 -10.47 -0.53
N ILE A 227 -13.47 -11.20 0.52
CA ILE A 227 -12.24 -12.00 0.52
C ILE A 227 -12.26 -13.05 -0.59
N LYS A 228 -13.40 -13.69 -0.86
CA LYS A 228 -13.55 -14.64 -1.97
C LYS A 228 -13.41 -13.94 -3.33
N GLN A 229 -13.97 -12.74 -3.49
CA GLN A 229 -13.78 -11.93 -4.71
C GLN A 229 -12.30 -11.59 -4.91
N MET A 230 -11.59 -11.18 -3.85
CA MET A 230 -10.16 -10.90 -3.92
C MET A 230 -9.34 -12.14 -4.30
N MET A 231 -9.70 -13.30 -3.77
CA MET A 231 -9.04 -14.57 -4.12
C MET A 231 -9.18 -14.93 -5.61
N ASN A 232 -10.20 -14.44 -6.30
CA ASN A 232 -10.50 -14.74 -7.69
C ASN A 232 -10.24 -13.57 -8.66
N SER A 233 -9.67 -12.48 -8.19
CA SER A 233 -9.58 -11.21 -8.94
C SER A 233 -8.21 -10.92 -9.57
N GLY A 234 -7.28 -11.88 -9.56
CA GLY A 234 -5.90 -11.65 -10.02
C GLY A 234 -4.97 -11.03 -8.97
N ILE A 235 -5.49 -10.52 -7.85
CA ILE A 235 -4.67 -9.97 -6.74
C ILE A 235 -3.75 -11.06 -6.18
N VAL A 236 -4.29 -12.25 -5.96
CA VAL A 236 -3.55 -13.36 -5.37
C VAL A 236 -2.49 -13.90 -6.32
N GLU A 237 -2.79 -14.02 -7.61
CA GLU A 237 -1.85 -14.43 -8.64
C GLU A 237 -0.65 -13.49 -8.71
N GLN A 238 -0.86 -12.18 -8.61
CA GLN A 238 0.24 -11.20 -8.58
C GLN A 238 1.09 -11.32 -7.31
N ILE A 239 0.46 -11.49 -6.15
CA ILE A 239 1.17 -11.71 -4.88
C ILE A 239 2.02 -12.98 -4.95
N LEU A 240 1.47 -14.08 -5.48
CA LEU A 240 2.17 -15.35 -5.63
C LEU A 240 3.33 -15.27 -6.63
N SER A 241 3.10 -14.60 -7.77
CA SER A 241 4.14 -14.34 -8.77
C SER A 241 5.31 -13.55 -8.18
N TRP A 242 5.01 -12.49 -7.42
CA TRP A 242 6.02 -11.70 -6.73
C TRP A 242 6.77 -12.52 -5.67
N ALA A 243 6.05 -13.32 -4.89
CA ALA A 243 6.66 -14.18 -3.87
C ALA A 243 7.62 -15.20 -4.50
N SER A 244 7.24 -15.86 -5.60
CA SER A 244 8.09 -16.78 -6.34
C SER A 244 9.31 -16.07 -6.96
N PHE A 245 9.13 -14.88 -7.53
CA PHE A 245 10.23 -14.07 -8.05
C PHE A 245 11.23 -13.70 -6.95
N LYS A 246 10.74 -13.29 -5.77
CA LYS A 246 11.58 -12.96 -4.63
C LYS A 246 12.38 -14.19 -4.15
N GLN A 247 11.73 -15.35 -4.05
CA GLN A 247 12.40 -16.61 -3.71
C GLN A 247 13.49 -16.97 -4.73
N SER A 248 13.20 -16.86 -6.03
CA SER A 248 14.19 -17.09 -7.09
C SER A 248 15.37 -16.13 -7.01
N LYS A 249 15.11 -14.87 -6.65
CA LYS A 249 16.17 -13.84 -6.47
C LYS A 249 17.00 -14.09 -5.21
N GLU A 250 16.42 -14.62 -4.15
CA GLU A 250 17.13 -15.01 -2.94
C GLU A 250 18.00 -16.26 -3.19
N MET A 251 17.49 -17.24 -3.94
CA MET A 251 18.29 -18.40 -4.39
C MET A 251 19.47 -17.96 -5.26
N LYS A 252 19.26 -17.05 -6.24
CA LYS A 252 20.35 -16.51 -7.05
C LYS A 252 21.38 -15.69 -6.27
N LYS A 253 21.03 -15.16 -5.11
CA LYS A 253 21.98 -14.44 -4.22
C LYS A 253 22.83 -15.40 -3.40
N SER A 254 22.33 -16.60 -3.10
CA SER A 254 23.11 -17.66 -2.45
C SER A 254 23.94 -18.44 -3.44
N ASP A 255 23.61 -18.35 -4.75
CA ASP A 255 24.34 -18.98 -5.84
C ASP A 255 25.47 -18.04 -6.30
N GLY A 256 26.72 -18.51 -6.17
CA GLY A 256 27.86 -17.90 -6.85
C GLY A 256 28.34 -16.53 -6.36
N LYS A 257 28.51 -16.31 -5.07
CA LYS A 257 29.51 -15.32 -4.64
C LYS A 257 30.89 -15.85 -5.06
N LYS A 258 31.62 -15.11 -5.92
CA LYS A 258 33.06 -15.35 -6.17
C LYS A 258 33.76 -15.43 -4.81
N ALA A 259 33.92 -16.62 -4.29
CA ALA A 259 34.57 -16.84 -3.02
C ALA A 259 36.07 -17.02 -3.28
N THR A 260 36.88 -16.19 -2.67
CA THR A 260 38.18 -16.57 -2.20
C THR A 260 38.06 -17.92 -1.50
N ARG A 261 39.09 -18.77 -1.66
CA ARG A 261 39.20 -20.14 -1.10
C ARG A 261 38.33 -20.37 0.11
N LEU A 262 37.37 -21.28 -0.01
CA LEU A 262 36.42 -21.61 1.07
C LEU A 262 37.17 -22.27 2.23
N THR A 263 37.02 -21.74 3.42
CA THR A 263 37.54 -22.33 4.65
C THR A 263 36.38 -22.71 5.56
N GLY A 264 36.51 -23.82 6.28
CA GLY A 264 35.54 -24.26 7.30
C GLY A 264 34.40 -25.15 6.80
N ILE A 265 34.46 -25.68 5.58
CA ILE A 265 33.55 -26.73 5.15
C ILE A 265 34.07 -28.08 5.65
N PRO A 266 33.32 -28.76 6.58
CA PRO A 266 33.77 -30.00 7.12
C PRO A 266 33.90 -31.08 6.02
N LYS A 267 35.00 -31.84 6.06
CA LYS A 267 35.26 -32.96 5.16
C LYS A 267 35.51 -32.59 3.70
N LEU A 268 35.57 -31.33 3.30
CA LEU A 268 36.00 -30.90 1.98
C LEU A 268 37.54 -31.06 1.88
N ASP A 269 38.00 -31.88 0.93
CA ASP A 269 39.39 -31.83 0.44
C ASP A 269 39.41 -31.02 -0.86
N ASP A 270 39.76 -29.75 -0.75
CA ASP A 270 39.70 -28.83 -1.87
C ASP A 270 40.90 -28.99 -2.82
N ALA A 271 40.73 -28.62 -4.08
CA ALA A 271 41.81 -28.52 -5.04
C ALA A 271 42.79 -27.43 -4.65
N ASN A 272 44.09 -27.62 -4.92
CA ASN A 272 45.12 -26.60 -4.60
C ASN A 272 44.89 -25.28 -5.36
N ASP A 273 44.37 -25.37 -6.59
CA ASP A 273 44.08 -24.19 -7.46
C ASP A 273 42.72 -23.57 -7.19
N ALA A 274 41.89 -24.17 -6.30
CA ALA A 274 40.55 -23.64 -5.98
C ALA A 274 40.62 -22.23 -5.37
N GLY A 275 39.77 -21.33 -5.86
CA GLY A 275 39.73 -19.89 -5.46
C GLY A 275 40.91 -19.08 -6.01
N GLY A 276 41.84 -19.66 -6.78
CA GLY A 276 42.97 -19.02 -7.43
C GLY A 276 42.70 -18.65 -8.91
N ARG A 277 43.77 -18.25 -9.63
CA ARG A 277 43.68 -17.91 -11.05
C ARG A 277 43.25 -19.04 -11.95
N ASN A 278 43.56 -20.28 -11.55
CA ASN A 278 43.25 -21.49 -12.29
C ASN A 278 41.97 -22.20 -11.80
N SER A 279 41.18 -21.58 -10.96
CA SER A 279 39.98 -22.21 -10.35
C SER A 279 38.93 -22.66 -11.36
N GLU A 280 38.89 -22.07 -12.54
CA GLU A 280 38.00 -22.47 -13.64
C GLU A 280 38.33 -23.87 -14.20
N HIS A 281 39.54 -24.35 -13.97
CA HIS A 281 40.00 -25.68 -14.38
C HIS A 281 39.85 -26.73 -13.27
N CYS A 282 39.33 -26.33 -12.09
CA CYS A 282 39.13 -27.28 -10.98
C CYS A 282 37.84 -28.06 -11.15
N THR A 283 37.89 -29.34 -10.72
CA THR A 283 36.77 -30.26 -10.71
C THR A 283 36.50 -30.70 -9.29
N LEU A 284 35.25 -30.56 -8.80
CA LEU A 284 34.81 -31.11 -7.53
C LEU A 284 34.21 -32.53 -7.74
N ILE A 285 34.78 -33.51 -7.09
CA ILE A 285 34.28 -34.88 -7.08
C ILE A 285 33.36 -35.06 -5.88
N LEU A 286 32.10 -35.33 -6.13
CA LEU A 286 31.13 -35.67 -5.08
C LEU A 286 31.09 -37.18 -4.88
N THR A 287 31.19 -37.63 -3.63
CA THR A 287 31.13 -39.06 -3.28
C THR A 287 29.95 -39.33 -2.33
N GLU A 288 29.37 -40.55 -2.43
CA GLU A 288 28.18 -40.89 -1.62
C GLU A 288 28.49 -41.09 -0.12
N GLY A 289 29.75 -40.97 0.29
CA GLY A 289 30.13 -41.09 1.68
C GLY A 289 31.64 -41.13 1.89
N ASP A 290 32.04 -41.24 3.13
CA ASP A 290 33.45 -41.18 3.53
C ASP A 290 34.28 -42.34 2.95
N SER A 291 33.71 -43.55 2.78
CA SER A 291 34.42 -44.67 2.18
C SER A 291 34.75 -44.43 0.71
N ALA A 292 33.79 -43.89 -0.07
CA ALA A 292 34.02 -43.53 -1.46
C ALA A 292 34.98 -42.35 -1.59
N LYS A 293 34.93 -41.39 -0.62
CA LYS A 293 35.91 -40.31 -0.53
C LYS A 293 37.33 -40.83 -0.39
N ALA A 294 37.58 -41.79 0.50
CA ALA A 294 38.89 -42.33 0.73
C ALA A 294 39.49 -42.96 -0.58
N LEU A 295 38.66 -43.64 -1.37
CA LEU A 295 39.04 -44.17 -2.66
C LEU A 295 39.39 -43.06 -3.67
N ALA A 296 38.53 -42.04 -3.77
CA ALA A 296 38.76 -40.88 -4.64
C ALA A 296 40.07 -40.15 -4.27
N VAL A 297 40.29 -39.87 -3.00
CA VAL A 297 41.52 -39.21 -2.50
C VAL A 297 42.76 -40.04 -2.77
N SER A 298 42.68 -41.39 -2.64
CA SER A 298 43.75 -42.27 -3.02
C SER A 298 44.08 -42.19 -4.52
N GLY A 299 43.07 -42.10 -5.39
CA GLY A 299 43.24 -41.85 -6.82
C GLY A 299 43.93 -40.54 -7.16
N LEU A 300 43.67 -39.46 -6.36
CA LEU A 300 44.31 -38.15 -6.55
C LEU A 300 45.84 -38.19 -6.32
N SER A 301 46.35 -39.16 -5.63
CA SER A 301 47.80 -39.35 -5.50
C SER A 301 48.47 -39.64 -6.85
N VAL A 302 47.73 -40.17 -7.82
CA VAL A 302 48.22 -40.49 -9.17
C VAL A 302 48.06 -39.32 -10.14
N VAL A 303 46.89 -38.66 -10.15
CA VAL A 303 46.57 -37.58 -11.10
C VAL A 303 46.93 -36.16 -10.59
N GLY A 304 47.25 -36.04 -9.31
CA GLY A 304 47.56 -34.76 -8.64
C GLY A 304 46.35 -34.09 -8.01
N ARG A 305 46.61 -33.24 -7.04
CA ARG A 305 45.58 -32.49 -6.26
C ARG A 305 45.40 -31.06 -6.72
N ASP A 306 46.09 -30.62 -7.76
CA ASP A 306 46.05 -29.22 -8.15
C ASP A 306 44.67 -28.80 -8.65
N ARG A 307 44.00 -29.66 -9.41
CA ARG A 307 42.73 -29.38 -10.08
C ARG A 307 41.54 -30.19 -9.59
N TYR A 308 41.72 -31.08 -8.60
CA TYR A 308 40.67 -31.97 -8.16
C TYR A 308 40.44 -31.85 -6.66
N GLY A 309 39.22 -31.49 -6.30
CA GLY A 309 38.72 -31.53 -4.92
C GLY A 309 37.74 -32.70 -4.71
N VAL A 310 37.55 -33.12 -3.47
CA VAL A 310 36.61 -34.20 -3.10
C VAL A 310 35.76 -33.78 -1.94
N PHE A 311 34.44 -33.91 -2.08
CA PHE A 311 33.49 -33.68 -1.01
C PHE A 311 32.55 -34.86 -0.83
N PRO A 312 32.48 -35.47 0.39
CA PRO A 312 31.59 -36.58 0.66
C PRO A 312 30.20 -36.09 1.07
N LEU A 313 29.19 -36.61 0.39
CA LEU A 313 27.80 -36.44 0.76
C LEU A 313 27.43 -37.35 1.94
N ARG A 314 26.43 -37.00 2.72
CA ARG A 314 25.90 -37.82 3.82
C ARG A 314 24.95 -38.92 3.35
N GLY A 315 24.99 -39.28 2.07
CA GLY A 315 24.10 -40.20 1.41
C GLY A 315 23.63 -39.66 0.08
N LYS A 316 22.42 -40.02 -0.36
CA LYS A 316 21.86 -39.52 -1.61
C LYS A 316 21.54 -38.01 -1.49
N LEU A 317 21.93 -37.25 -2.49
CA LEU A 317 21.60 -35.82 -2.56
C LEU A 317 20.09 -35.61 -2.53
N LEU A 318 19.64 -34.51 -1.91
CA LEU A 318 18.23 -34.10 -1.88
C LEU A 318 17.71 -34.00 -3.31
N ASN A 319 16.57 -34.66 -3.61
CA ASN A 319 15.89 -34.49 -4.89
C ASN A 319 15.27 -33.07 -4.95
N VAL A 320 15.98 -32.14 -5.57
CA VAL A 320 15.56 -30.74 -5.68
C VAL A 320 14.30 -30.50 -6.52
N ARG A 321 13.91 -31.49 -7.34
CA ARG A 321 12.70 -31.44 -8.17
C ARG A 321 11.44 -31.48 -7.30
N ASP A 322 11.47 -32.27 -6.23
CA ASP A 322 10.30 -32.49 -5.34
C ASP A 322 10.44 -31.76 -3.99
N ALA A 323 11.61 -31.15 -3.73
CA ALA A 323 11.89 -30.45 -2.48
C ALA A 323 11.28 -29.07 -2.44
N SER A 324 10.79 -28.67 -1.25
CA SER A 324 10.37 -27.28 -1.01
C SER A 324 11.59 -26.34 -0.97
N HIS A 325 11.36 -25.07 -1.27
CA HIS A 325 12.39 -24.02 -1.17
C HIS A 325 13.12 -24.05 0.19
N ASP A 326 12.37 -24.17 1.30
CA ASP A 326 12.96 -24.23 2.64
C ASP A 326 13.85 -25.48 2.85
N GLN A 327 13.49 -26.59 2.27
CA GLN A 327 14.32 -27.80 2.32
C GLN A 327 15.64 -27.62 1.55
N ILE A 328 15.59 -26.96 0.40
CA ILE A 328 16.80 -26.67 -0.40
C ILE A 328 17.70 -25.69 0.36
N MET A 329 17.16 -24.58 0.83
CA MET A 329 17.92 -23.52 1.53
C MET A 329 18.50 -23.95 2.88
N ASN A 330 17.85 -24.88 3.57
CA ASN A 330 18.31 -25.39 4.86
C ASN A 330 19.14 -26.69 4.73
N ASN A 331 19.32 -27.20 3.51
CA ASN A 331 20.14 -28.39 3.30
C ASN A 331 21.62 -28.01 3.29
N ALA A 332 22.35 -28.49 4.30
CA ALA A 332 23.75 -28.16 4.48
C ALA A 332 24.64 -28.63 3.31
N GLU A 333 24.32 -29.76 2.69
CA GLU A 333 25.11 -30.31 1.56
C GLU A 333 24.94 -29.47 0.30
N ILE A 334 23.68 -29.10 -0.03
CA ILE A 334 23.42 -28.18 -1.17
C ILE A 334 24.08 -26.81 -0.95
N ASN A 335 24.09 -26.30 0.29
CA ASN A 335 24.74 -25.05 0.61
C ASN A 335 26.27 -25.12 0.55
N HIS A 336 26.84 -26.27 0.72
CA HIS A 336 28.29 -26.46 0.66
C HIS A 336 28.81 -26.74 -0.78
N ILE A 337 27.96 -27.25 -1.66
CA ILE A 337 28.23 -27.43 -3.09
C ILE A 337 28.04 -26.14 -3.85
#